data_c876bab1bea94269f6c1f99c2fea76a0
#
_entry.id   c876bab1bea94269f6c1f99c2fea76a0
#
_cell.length_a   1.000
_cell.length_b   1.000
_cell.length_c   1.000
_cell.angle_alpha   90.00
_cell.angle_beta   90.00
_cell.angle_gamma   90.00
#
_symmetry.space_group_name_H-M   'P 1'
#
loop_
_entity.id
_entity.type
_entity.pdbx_description
1 polymer ?
#
loop_
_entity_poly.entity_id
_entity_poly.type
_entity_poly.pdbx_seq_one_letter_code
_entity_poly.pdbx_strand_id
1 'polypeptide(L)'
;MRIRSSVLLATGVAGALLVSSCGSSDPGASSTEGGESSSSAAEVGVILPDTKSSARWESFDRPLLEKAFEDAGVEADIQNAQGDASNMQTIADQMLTQGVKVLAIVNLDSDSGAAIQAKAKKQGVQTIDYDRLTLGGSADYYVSFDNTKVGEQQGQGLAQCLGAGDKNIVYLNGSPTDNNAGMFSAGAHSVLDPMTNYKVVAEQSVPDWDNQQAATIFEQMLTQQGGKIDGVLAANDGLGNAAISILAKNGLAGTVPVTGQDATTQGLQNVLAKTQCMTVYKPVDEEAKALSDIAIALIKGEEPKTTGTAEDTTGGREVKSILLEPQLITRDKVKSVVDAGFVEAAELCTGEFAAACTELGIS
;
A
#
# COMPACT_ATOMS: atom_id res chain seq x y z
N MET A 1 59.05 9.16 -6.44
CA MET A 1 59.35 10.43 -7.11
C MET A 1 58.41 11.45 -6.50
N ARG A 2 58.78 12.10 -5.40
CA ARG A 2 59.32 13.47 -5.21
C ARG A 2 58.59 14.44 -6.15
N ILE A 3 57.89 15.53 -5.76
CA ILE A 3 58.12 16.66 -4.87
C ILE A 3 57.01 17.63 -5.36
N ARG A 4 56.39 18.62 -4.75
CA ARG A 4 56.62 19.57 -3.65
C ARG A 4 55.39 20.40 -3.39
N SER A 5 55.29 20.75 -2.15
CA SER A 5 54.58 21.85 -1.53
C SER A 5 54.72 23.21 -2.18
N SER A 6 53.72 24.07 -2.02
CA SER A 6 53.97 25.50 -1.78
C SER A 6 52.80 26.14 -1.00
N VAL A 7 53.15 26.62 0.16
CA VAL A 7 52.40 27.51 1.06
C VAL A 7 52.60 28.98 0.58
N LEU A 8 51.59 29.82 0.67
CA LEU A 8 51.75 31.26 0.74
C LEU A 8 50.71 31.85 1.67
N LEU A 9 51.20 32.36 2.79
CA LEU A 9 50.58 33.33 3.71
C LEU A 9 50.58 34.74 3.09
N ALA A 10 49.53 35.50 3.36
CA ALA A 10 49.66 36.97 3.46
C ALA A 10 48.58 37.55 4.39
N THR A 11 49.03 38.27 5.33
CA THR A 11 48.46 38.98 6.47
C THR A 11 47.89 40.37 6.13
N GLY A 12 46.99 40.84 7.03
CA GLY A 12 46.83 42.27 7.43
C GLY A 12 45.58 42.92 6.85
N VAL A 13 44.76 43.69 7.50
CA VAL A 13 44.96 44.77 8.49
C VAL A 13 43.57 45.19 9.02
N ALA A 14 43.52 45.56 10.28
CA ALA A 14 42.38 46.08 11.01
C ALA A 14 42.00 47.50 10.60
N GLY A 15 40.72 47.87 10.80
CA GLY A 15 40.24 49.25 10.69
C GLY A 15 38.91 49.44 11.42
N ALA A 16 38.96 49.81 12.67
CA ALA A 16 37.81 50.28 13.45
C ALA A 16 37.55 51.77 13.16
N LEU A 17 36.29 52.13 12.94
CA LEU A 17 35.83 53.52 13.13
C LEU A 17 34.42 53.51 13.72
N LEU A 18 34.36 54.00 14.94
CA LEU A 18 33.17 54.43 15.69
C LEU A 18 32.75 55.80 15.19
N VAL A 19 31.47 55.96 14.85
CA VAL A 19 30.85 57.31 14.92
C VAL A 19 29.47 57.18 15.52
N SER A 20 29.30 57.70 16.70
CA SER A 20 28.05 57.99 17.38
C SER A 20 27.44 59.30 16.81
N SER A 21 26.11 59.26 16.55
CA SER A 21 25.32 60.50 16.45
C SER A 21 23.91 60.24 16.99
N CYS A 22 23.58 60.93 18.06
CA CYS A 22 22.26 61.12 18.60
C CYS A 22 21.46 62.12 17.76
N GLY A 23 20.10 61.87 17.62
CA GLY A 23 19.21 62.91 17.07
C GLY A 23 17.77 62.43 16.97
N SER A 24 16.98 62.65 18.01
CA SER A 24 15.57 63.07 18.17
C SER A 24 14.46 62.60 17.20
N SER A 25 13.46 61.90 17.79
CA SER A 25 11.98 62.12 17.75
C SER A 25 11.29 62.33 16.40
N ASP A 26 10.39 61.46 15.94
CA ASP A 26 8.98 61.33 16.30
C ASP A 26 8.23 60.25 15.42
N PRO A 27 6.98 59.90 15.70
CA PRO A 27 6.51 58.55 15.64
C PRO A 27 5.65 58.21 14.40
N GLY A 28 5.78 56.99 13.92
CA GLY A 28 5.00 56.45 12.82
C GLY A 28 5.37 55.01 12.55
N ALA A 29 5.38 54.18 13.58
CA ALA A 29 5.63 52.77 13.42
C ALA A 29 4.37 52.07 12.95
N SER A 30 4.27 51.77 11.66
CA SER A 30 3.49 50.67 11.16
C SER A 30 4.26 49.39 11.47
N SER A 31 3.88 48.71 12.54
CA SER A 31 4.32 47.37 12.86
C SER A 31 3.72 46.42 11.80
N THR A 32 4.52 46.07 10.81
CA THR A 32 4.25 44.87 10.02
C THR A 32 4.56 43.72 10.96
N GLU A 33 3.53 43.17 11.61
CA GLU A 33 3.60 41.84 12.19
C GLU A 33 3.91 40.88 11.03
N GLY A 34 5.16 40.48 10.93
CA GLY A 34 5.53 39.29 10.22
C GLY A 34 4.87 38.14 10.95
N GLY A 35 3.74 37.66 10.42
CA GLY A 35 3.16 36.41 10.86
C GLY A 35 4.20 35.31 10.62
N GLU A 36 4.92 34.92 11.67
CA GLU A 36 5.52 33.61 11.73
C GLU A 36 4.35 32.64 11.62
N SER A 37 4.19 32.05 10.45
CA SER A 37 3.39 30.84 10.27
C SER A 37 4.10 29.79 11.12
N SER A 38 3.72 29.67 12.40
CA SER A 38 4.06 28.51 13.19
C SER A 38 3.37 27.34 12.52
N SER A 39 4.10 26.57 11.70
CA SER A 39 3.66 25.25 11.33
C SER A 39 3.42 24.50 12.65
N SER A 40 2.17 24.18 12.95
CA SER A 40 1.85 23.32 14.08
C SER A 40 2.60 22.00 13.88
N ALA A 41 3.15 21.46 14.96
CA ALA A 41 3.80 20.15 14.88
C ALA A 41 2.76 19.11 14.45
N ALA A 42 3.15 18.16 13.61
CA ALA A 42 2.25 17.09 13.18
C ALA A 42 1.69 16.31 14.40
N GLU A 43 0.38 16.11 14.39
CA GLU A 43 -0.29 15.35 15.44
C GLU A 43 -0.42 13.86 15.09
N VAL A 44 -0.45 13.55 13.79
CA VAL A 44 -0.50 12.19 13.25
C VAL A 44 0.73 11.92 12.41
N GLY A 45 1.38 10.79 12.65
CA GLY A 45 2.36 10.21 11.74
C GLY A 45 1.74 9.05 10.96
N VAL A 46 2.00 8.97 9.66
CA VAL A 46 1.63 7.80 8.83
C VAL A 46 2.86 7.32 8.08
N ILE A 47 3.15 6.03 8.18
CA ILE A 47 4.28 5.42 7.48
C ILE A 47 3.75 4.42 6.44
N LEU A 48 3.87 4.79 5.17
CA LEU A 48 3.58 3.94 4.02
C LEU A 48 4.76 3.01 3.75
N PRO A 49 4.54 1.81 3.18
CA PRO A 49 5.56 0.76 3.16
C PRO A 49 6.61 0.99 2.06
N ASP A 50 6.17 1.21 0.82
CA ASP A 50 7.03 1.25 -0.35
C ASP A 50 6.31 1.86 -1.57
N THR A 51 6.96 1.82 -2.74
CA THR A 51 6.40 2.28 -4.01
C THR A 51 6.30 1.17 -5.06
N LYS A 52 6.58 -0.08 -4.69
CA LYS A 52 6.71 -1.21 -5.61
C LYS A 52 5.65 -2.29 -5.43
N SER A 53 5.25 -2.57 -4.19
CA SER A 53 4.30 -3.64 -3.86
C SER A 53 2.90 -3.36 -4.42
N SER A 54 2.48 -2.10 -4.39
CA SER A 54 1.26 -1.63 -5.03
C SER A 54 1.38 -0.13 -5.34
N ALA A 55 0.83 0.29 -6.47
CA ALA A 55 0.75 1.71 -6.83
C ALA A 55 -0.18 2.50 -5.90
N ARG A 56 -1.06 1.82 -5.15
CA ARG A 56 -2.07 2.46 -4.30
C ARG A 56 -1.48 3.43 -3.28
N TRP A 57 -0.32 3.09 -2.67
CA TRP A 57 0.26 3.83 -1.55
C TRP A 57 0.48 5.32 -1.85
N GLU A 58 1.05 5.63 -3.01
CA GLU A 58 1.31 7.01 -3.41
C GLU A 58 0.18 7.62 -4.25
N SER A 59 -0.52 6.79 -5.05
CA SER A 59 -1.54 7.29 -5.98
C SER A 59 -2.90 7.49 -5.32
N PHE A 60 -3.20 6.76 -4.25
CA PHE A 60 -4.51 6.79 -3.59
C PHE A 60 -4.41 7.04 -2.09
N ASP A 61 -3.70 6.18 -1.33
CA ASP A 61 -3.66 6.29 0.14
C ASP A 61 -3.14 7.64 0.60
N ARG A 62 -1.98 8.09 0.10
CA ARG A 62 -1.40 9.37 0.48
C ARG A 62 -2.36 10.55 0.25
N PRO A 63 -2.85 10.84 -0.98
CA PRO A 63 -3.69 12.01 -1.20
C PRO A 63 -5.04 11.93 -0.47
N LEU A 64 -5.60 10.73 -0.28
CA LEU A 64 -6.83 10.54 0.49
C LEU A 64 -6.63 10.85 1.97
N LEU A 65 -5.52 10.39 2.56
CA LEU A 65 -5.17 10.65 3.96
C LEU A 65 -4.81 12.13 4.18
N GLU A 66 -3.99 12.74 3.30
CA GLU A 66 -3.67 14.16 3.34
C GLU A 66 -4.94 15.00 3.35
N LYS A 67 -5.85 14.72 2.41
CA LYS A 67 -7.13 15.43 2.34
C LYS A 67 -8.00 15.21 3.58
N ALA A 68 -8.09 13.98 4.09
CA ALA A 68 -8.93 13.68 5.24
C ALA A 68 -8.45 14.40 6.52
N PHE A 69 -7.14 14.48 6.74
CA PHE A 69 -6.55 15.19 7.87
C PHE A 69 -6.66 16.71 7.70
N GLU A 70 -6.41 17.24 6.47
CA GLU A 70 -6.61 18.66 6.16
C GLU A 70 -8.05 19.10 6.42
N ASP A 71 -9.03 18.36 5.91
CA ASP A 71 -10.46 18.65 6.11
C ASP A 71 -10.85 18.64 7.59
N ALA A 72 -10.16 17.86 8.42
CA ALA A 72 -10.37 17.80 9.88
C ALA A 72 -9.59 18.85 10.66
N GLY A 73 -8.70 19.61 10.00
CA GLY A 73 -7.80 20.58 10.65
C GLY A 73 -6.73 19.91 11.52
N VAL A 74 -6.29 18.69 11.15
CA VAL A 74 -5.27 17.90 11.85
C VAL A 74 -3.99 17.91 11.01
N GLU A 75 -2.88 18.31 11.60
CA GLU A 75 -1.58 18.26 10.93
C GLU A 75 -1.05 16.81 10.92
N ALA A 76 -0.75 16.30 9.73
CA ALA A 76 -0.24 14.96 9.52
C ALA A 76 1.12 14.97 8.81
N ASP A 77 2.03 14.09 9.25
CA ASP A 77 3.29 13.77 8.56
C ASP A 77 3.16 12.38 7.93
N ILE A 78 3.08 12.34 6.60
CA ILE A 78 2.93 11.08 5.85
C ILE A 78 4.22 10.81 5.08
N GLN A 79 4.95 9.77 5.48
CA GLN A 79 6.21 9.38 4.86
C GLN A 79 6.16 7.94 4.32
N ASN A 80 7.09 7.63 3.43
CA ASN A 80 7.19 6.30 2.81
C ASN A 80 8.55 5.67 3.15
N ALA A 81 8.52 4.44 3.64
CA ALA A 81 9.70 3.70 4.05
C ALA A 81 10.55 3.20 2.87
N GLN A 82 10.03 3.28 1.64
CA GLN A 82 10.70 2.85 0.42
C GLN A 82 11.15 1.37 0.40
N GLY A 83 10.43 0.51 1.14
CA GLY A 83 10.74 -0.91 1.24
C GLY A 83 11.93 -1.23 2.15
N ASP A 84 12.38 -0.28 2.97
CA ASP A 84 13.50 -0.45 3.88
C ASP A 84 13.04 -0.36 5.34
N ALA A 85 13.13 -1.48 6.07
CA ALA A 85 12.73 -1.57 7.46
C ALA A 85 13.55 -0.65 8.38
N SER A 86 14.83 -0.40 8.06
CA SER A 86 15.67 0.53 8.83
C SER A 86 15.24 1.97 8.60
N ASN A 87 14.86 2.31 7.35
CA ASN A 87 14.28 3.61 7.04
C ASN A 87 12.93 3.81 7.75
N MET A 88 12.07 2.77 7.76
CA MET A 88 10.80 2.79 8.51
C MET A 88 11.02 3.10 9.99
N GLN A 89 12.00 2.45 10.63
CA GLN A 89 12.38 2.72 12.02
C GLN A 89 12.85 4.17 12.21
N THR A 90 13.67 4.68 11.27
CA THR A 90 14.20 6.06 11.32
C THR A 90 13.07 7.09 11.21
N ILE A 91 12.14 6.89 10.27
CA ILE A 91 10.95 7.74 10.11
C ILE A 91 10.11 7.74 11.39
N ALA A 92 9.83 6.55 11.94
CA ALA A 92 9.09 6.42 13.19
C ALA A 92 9.77 7.16 14.35
N ASP A 93 11.09 7.04 14.50
CA ASP A 93 11.87 7.73 15.54
C ASP A 93 11.80 9.26 15.37
N GLN A 94 11.82 9.75 14.14
CA GLN A 94 11.66 11.18 13.84
C GLN A 94 10.26 11.68 14.22
N MET A 95 9.20 10.99 13.79
CA MET A 95 7.81 11.33 14.11
C MET A 95 7.55 11.33 15.63
N LEU A 96 8.05 10.30 16.33
CA LEU A 96 7.94 10.21 17.79
C LEU A 96 8.70 11.35 18.49
N THR A 97 9.88 11.75 17.98
CA THR A 97 10.66 12.87 18.51
C THR A 97 9.97 14.20 18.27
N GLN A 98 9.28 14.36 17.13
CA GLN A 98 8.48 15.54 16.79
C GLN A 98 7.20 15.64 17.65
N GLY A 99 6.80 14.57 18.34
CA GLY A 99 5.71 14.57 19.29
C GLY A 99 4.35 14.25 18.70
N VAL A 100 4.29 13.42 17.65
CA VAL A 100 3.02 12.88 17.16
C VAL A 100 2.26 12.18 18.28
N LYS A 101 0.95 12.30 18.28
CA LYS A 101 0.05 11.70 19.27
C LYS A 101 -0.44 10.32 18.84
N VAL A 102 -0.54 10.12 17.54
CA VAL A 102 -0.98 8.88 16.90
C VAL A 102 0.01 8.51 15.79
N LEU A 103 0.37 7.24 15.70
CA LEU A 103 1.24 6.71 14.65
C LEU A 103 0.55 5.56 13.93
N ALA A 104 0.24 5.74 12.65
CA ALA A 104 -0.28 4.72 11.77
C ALA A 104 0.85 4.10 10.94
N ILE A 105 0.84 2.77 10.77
CA ILE A 105 1.94 2.04 10.16
C ILE A 105 1.38 0.99 9.19
N VAL A 106 1.85 1.02 7.94
CA VAL A 106 1.79 -0.14 7.05
C VAL A 106 3.13 -0.87 7.18
N ASN A 107 3.20 -1.89 8.00
CA ASN A 107 4.47 -2.56 8.28
C ASN A 107 5.04 -3.28 7.04
N LEU A 108 6.38 -3.40 6.96
CA LEU A 108 7.07 -4.22 5.96
C LEU A 108 7.22 -5.67 6.41
N ASP A 109 7.32 -5.86 7.71
CA ASP A 109 7.33 -7.14 8.41
C ASP A 109 6.87 -6.93 9.86
N SER A 110 6.44 -8.01 10.51
CA SER A 110 5.92 -7.93 11.87
C SER A 110 6.98 -7.55 12.90
N ASP A 111 8.23 -7.96 12.73
CA ASP A 111 9.29 -7.67 13.70
C ASP A 111 9.62 -6.17 13.77
N SER A 112 9.78 -5.53 12.59
CA SER A 112 10.02 -4.09 12.50
C SER A 112 8.82 -3.27 12.98
N GLY A 113 7.60 -3.67 12.61
CA GLY A 113 6.37 -3.05 13.08
C GLY A 113 6.22 -3.12 14.59
N ALA A 114 6.40 -4.30 15.19
CA ALA A 114 6.33 -4.51 16.64
C ALA A 114 7.36 -3.67 17.41
N ALA A 115 8.58 -3.53 16.87
CA ALA A 115 9.62 -2.71 17.49
C ALA A 115 9.22 -1.22 17.52
N ILE A 116 8.64 -0.71 16.44
CA ILE A 116 8.13 0.67 16.36
C ILE A 116 6.98 0.88 17.35
N GLN A 117 6.00 -0.02 17.35
CA GLN A 117 4.85 0.05 18.27
C GLN A 117 5.28 0.01 19.74
N ALA A 118 6.27 -0.82 20.09
CA ALA A 118 6.81 -0.87 21.43
C ALA A 118 7.49 0.44 21.86
N LYS A 119 8.14 1.17 20.93
CA LYS A 119 8.70 2.50 21.20
C LYS A 119 7.59 3.54 21.37
N ALA A 120 6.60 3.57 20.47
CA ALA A 120 5.46 4.46 20.55
C ALA A 120 4.72 4.32 21.89
N LYS A 121 4.43 3.09 22.28
CA LYS A 121 3.77 2.77 23.56
C LYS A 121 4.53 3.28 24.78
N LYS A 122 5.87 3.18 24.78
CA LYS A 122 6.71 3.71 25.89
C LYS A 122 6.63 5.24 26.01
N GLN A 123 6.29 5.93 24.94
CA GLN A 123 6.11 7.38 24.88
C GLN A 123 4.65 7.81 25.04
N GLY A 124 3.73 6.85 25.24
CA GLY A 124 2.29 7.12 25.35
C GLY A 124 1.62 7.47 24.03
N VAL A 125 2.26 7.18 22.91
CA VAL A 125 1.71 7.38 21.55
C VAL A 125 0.89 6.14 21.19
N GLN A 126 -0.35 6.37 20.75
CA GLN A 126 -1.24 5.31 20.27
C GLN A 126 -0.87 4.88 18.85
N THR A 127 -1.01 3.59 18.56
CA THR A 127 -0.62 3.04 17.26
C THR A 127 -1.79 2.38 16.55
N ILE A 128 -1.83 2.56 15.23
CA ILE A 128 -2.82 1.96 14.33
C ILE A 128 -2.05 1.14 13.29
N ASP A 129 -2.35 -0.14 13.18
CA ASP A 129 -1.97 -0.92 12.01
C ASP A 129 -2.90 -0.55 10.85
N TYR A 130 -2.34 -0.07 9.75
CA TYR A 130 -3.04 0.28 8.54
C TYR A 130 -2.76 -0.74 7.45
N ASP A 131 -3.79 -1.32 6.87
CA ASP A 131 -3.77 -2.40 5.87
C ASP A 131 -3.15 -3.72 6.40
N ARG A 132 -1.97 -3.69 7.04
CA ARG A 132 -1.22 -4.87 7.47
C ARG A 132 -1.16 -4.99 8.99
N LEU A 133 -1.73 -6.07 9.53
CA LEU A 133 -1.65 -6.37 10.97
C LEU A 133 -0.22 -6.78 11.36
N THR A 134 0.32 -6.14 12.38
CA THR A 134 1.62 -6.48 12.98
C THR A 134 1.42 -7.63 13.97
N LEU A 135 1.79 -8.84 13.58
CA LEU A 135 1.71 -10.00 14.46
C LEU A 135 2.73 -9.92 15.61
N GLY A 136 2.29 -10.23 16.82
CA GLY A 136 3.12 -10.06 18.04
C GLY A 136 3.37 -8.60 18.41
N GLY A 137 2.72 -7.66 17.74
CA GLY A 137 2.81 -6.23 17.99
C GLY A 137 1.94 -5.76 19.15
N SER A 138 1.80 -4.45 19.26
CA SER A 138 1.01 -3.82 20.33
C SER A 138 0.10 -2.70 19.82
N ALA A 139 -0.27 -2.72 18.53
CA ALA A 139 -1.20 -1.76 17.95
C ALA A 139 -2.49 -1.70 18.76
N ASP A 140 -3.02 -0.50 18.96
CA ASP A 140 -4.26 -0.26 19.69
C ASP A 140 -5.48 -0.54 18.78
N TYR A 141 -5.31 -0.27 17.47
CA TYR A 141 -6.33 -0.44 16.45
C TYR A 141 -5.75 -1.03 15.16
N TYR A 142 -6.61 -1.63 14.36
CA TYR A 142 -6.29 -2.15 13.04
C TYR A 142 -7.38 -1.77 12.03
N VAL A 143 -6.97 -1.27 10.86
CA VAL A 143 -7.85 -0.94 9.74
C VAL A 143 -7.37 -1.68 8.51
N SER A 144 -8.23 -2.46 7.90
CA SER A 144 -7.90 -3.23 6.69
C SER A 144 -9.18 -3.73 6.00
N PHE A 145 -9.01 -4.58 5.02
CA PHE A 145 -10.08 -5.38 4.40
C PHE A 145 -10.14 -6.77 5.05
N ASP A 146 -11.26 -7.47 4.83
CA ASP A 146 -11.32 -8.91 5.11
C ASP A 146 -10.43 -9.67 4.11
N ASN A 147 -9.18 -9.87 4.52
CA ASN A 147 -8.15 -10.44 3.66
C ASN A 147 -8.36 -11.93 3.36
N THR A 148 -9.02 -12.67 4.24
CA THR A 148 -9.44 -14.05 3.94
C THR A 148 -10.48 -14.05 2.81
N LYS A 149 -11.43 -13.13 2.87
CA LYS A 149 -12.47 -12.98 1.84
C LYS A 149 -11.89 -12.52 0.49
N VAL A 150 -10.84 -11.71 0.49
CA VAL A 150 -10.09 -11.39 -0.75
C VAL A 150 -9.62 -12.68 -1.41
N GLY A 151 -8.96 -13.57 -0.67
CA GLY A 151 -8.49 -14.85 -1.18
C GLY A 151 -9.64 -15.76 -1.64
N GLU A 152 -10.73 -15.83 -0.87
CA GLU A 152 -11.93 -16.57 -1.27
C GLU A 152 -12.48 -16.06 -2.61
N GLN A 153 -12.56 -14.73 -2.80
CA GLN A 153 -13.03 -14.13 -4.05
C GLN A 153 -12.07 -14.40 -5.21
N GLN A 154 -10.76 -14.43 -4.98
CA GLN A 154 -9.77 -14.84 -6.00
C GLN A 154 -9.98 -16.31 -6.39
N GLY A 155 -10.14 -17.21 -5.42
CA GLY A 155 -10.43 -18.63 -5.66
C GLY A 155 -11.74 -18.83 -6.43
N GLN A 156 -12.81 -18.15 -6.02
CA GLN A 156 -14.11 -18.17 -6.71
C GLN A 156 -14.02 -17.66 -8.14
N GLY A 157 -13.32 -16.54 -8.34
CA GLY A 157 -13.13 -15.95 -9.65
C GLY A 157 -12.35 -16.87 -10.57
N LEU A 158 -11.24 -17.45 -10.10
CA LEU A 158 -10.47 -18.41 -10.89
C LEU A 158 -11.31 -19.64 -11.28
N ALA A 159 -12.07 -20.21 -10.33
CA ALA A 159 -12.94 -21.34 -10.57
C ALA A 159 -14.01 -21.04 -11.65
N GLN A 160 -14.61 -19.85 -11.60
CA GLN A 160 -15.57 -19.40 -12.62
C GLN A 160 -14.94 -19.33 -14.03
N CYS A 161 -13.70 -18.89 -14.13
CA CYS A 161 -13.00 -18.75 -15.40
C CYS A 161 -12.48 -20.09 -15.95
N LEU A 162 -12.07 -21.00 -15.09
CA LEU A 162 -11.58 -22.33 -15.47
C LEU A 162 -12.69 -23.28 -15.95
N GLY A 163 -13.88 -23.16 -15.36
CA GLY A 163 -15.01 -24.01 -15.68
C GLY A 163 -14.78 -25.48 -15.29
N ALA A 164 -15.55 -26.38 -15.92
CA ALA A 164 -15.51 -27.81 -15.62
C ALA A 164 -14.26 -28.51 -16.18
N GLY A 165 -13.96 -29.71 -15.64
CA GLY A 165 -12.87 -30.58 -16.05
C GLY A 165 -11.60 -30.43 -15.21
N ASP A 166 -10.67 -31.37 -15.40
CA ASP A 166 -9.41 -31.40 -14.68
C ASP A 166 -8.52 -30.19 -15.09
N LYS A 167 -7.97 -29.49 -14.11
CA LYS A 167 -7.17 -28.28 -14.30
C LYS A 167 -5.92 -28.31 -13.45
N ASN A 168 -4.79 -27.94 -14.06
CA ASN A 168 -3.54 -27.68 -13.36
C ASN A 168 -3.44 -26.17 -13.08
N ILE A 169 -3.44 -25.79 -11.82
CA ILE A 169 -3.35 -24.40 -11.38
C ILE A 169 -2.05 -24.15 -10.66
N VAL A 170 -1.56 -22.91 -10.75
CA VAL A 170 -0.39 -22.45 -10.00
C VAL A 170 -0.77 -21.27 -9.13
N TYR A 171 -0.13 -21.16 -7.97
CA TYR A 171 -0.27 -20.03 -7.07
C TYR A 171 1.00 -19.17 -7.11
N LEU A 172 0.84 -17.89 -7.41
CA LEU A 172 1.86 -16.87 -7.34
C LEU A 172 1.48 -15.94 -6.20
N ASN A 173 1.88 -16.33 -4.98
CA ASN A 173 1.50 -15.67 -3.73
C ASN A 173 2.29 -14.37 -3.50
N GLY A 174 1.77 -13.52 -2.62
CA GLY A 174 2.42 -12.28 -2.20
C GLY A 174 3.66 -12.50 -1.34
N SER A 175 4.18 -11.41 -0.75
CA SER A 175 5.37 -11.46 0.10
C SER A 175 5.15 -12.32 1.35
N PRO A 176 6.10 -13.21 1.68
CA PRO A 176 5.99 -14.04 2.88
C PRO A 176 6.14 -13.25 4.19
N THR A 177 6.60 -11.99 4.12
CA THR A 177 6.69 -11.09 5.29
C THR A 177 5.41 -10.30 5.54
N ASP A 178 4.46 -10.35 4.61
CA ASP A 178 3.16 -9.70 4.70
C ASP A 178 2.11 -10.71 5.16
N ASN A 179 1.54 -10.50 6.35
CA ASN A 179 0.51 -11.38 6.90
C ASN A 179 -0.73 -11.49 5.99
N ASN A 180 -1.08 -10.43 5.27
CA ASN A 180 -2.21 -10.43 4.34
C ASN A 180 -2.02 -11.48 3.23
N ALA A 181 -0.79 -11.64 2.72
CA ALA A 181 -0.50 -12.64 1.68
C ALA A 181 -0.83 -14.07 2.12
N GLY A 182 -0.56 -14.38 3.39
CA GLY A 182 -0.96 -15.66 3.99
C GLY A 182 -2.48 -15.83 4.06
N MET A 183 -3.21 -14.77 4.43
CA MET A 183 -4.68 -14.80 4.47
C MET A 183 -5.30 -14.92 3.08
N PHE A 184 -4.74 -14.25 2.06
CA PHE A 184 -5.18 -14.41 0.67
C PHE A 184 -4.99 -15.86 0.19
N SER A 185 -3.81 -16.42 0.42
CA SER A 185 -3.53 -17.83 0.05
C SER A 185 -4.48 -18.77 0.77
N ALA A 186 -4.66 -18.64 2.08
CA ALA A 186 -5.56 -19.50 2.87
C ALA A 186 -7.02 -19.38 2.39
N GLY A 187 -7.49 -18.16 2.10
CA GLY A 187 -8.82 -17.93 1.54
C GLY A 187 -9.02 -18.62 0.19
N ALA A 188 -8.05 -18.49 -0.71
CA ALA A 188 -8.10 -19.12 -2.03
C ALA A 188 -8.08 -20.67 -1.93
N HIS A 189 -7.22 -21.22 -1.06
CA HIS A 189 -7.18 -22.66 -0.77
C HIS A 189 -8.51 -23.17 -0.19
N SER A 190 -9.16 -22.42 0.69
CA SER A 190 -10.46 -22.81 1.25
C SER A 190 -11.54 -23.03 0.18
N VAL A 191 -11.43 -22.33 -0.96
CA VAL A 191 -12.35 -22.46 -2.09
C VAL A 191 -11.89 -23.54 -3.07
N LEU A 192 -10.61 -23.58 -3.41
CA LEU A 192 -10.11 -24.39 -4.54
C LEU A 192 -9.73 -25.82 -4.11
N ASP A 193 -9.22 -26.05 -2.90
CA ASP A 193 -8.83 -27.40 -2.44
C ASP A 193 -9.98 -28.41 -2.38
N PRO A 194 -11.23 -28.02 -2.00
CA PRO A 194 -12.37 -28.93 -2.08
C PRO A 194 -12.76 -29.33 -3.51
N MET A 195 -12.31 -28.58 -4.51
CA MET A 195 -12.58 -28.86 -5.93
C MET A 195 -11.59 -29.88 -6.48
N THR A 196 -11.87 -31.16 -6.28
CA THR A 196 -10.95 -32.30 -6.57
C THR A 196 -10.48 -32.40 -8.03
N ASN A 197 -11.16 -31.72 -8.95
CA ASN A 197 -10.76 -31.56 -10.35
C ASN A 197 -9.72 -30.47 -10.59
N TYR A 198 -9.40 -29.64 -9.58
CA TYR A 198 -8.32 -28.64 -9.67
C TYR A 198 -7.11 -29.13 -8.89
N LYS A 199 -5.96 -29.13 -9.55
CA LYS A 199 -4.71 -29.59 -8.97
C LYS A 199 -3.72 -28.43 -8.90
N VAL A 200 -3.29 -28.08 -7.70
CA VAL A 200 -2.17 -27.15 -7.50
C VAL A 200 -0.88 -27.88 -7.87
N VAL A 201 -0.26 -27.48 -8.98
CA VAL A 201 0.96 -28.10 -9.51
C VAL A 201 2.23 -27.35 -9.17
N ALA A 202 2.11 -26.08 -8.80
CA ALA A 202 3.19 -25.27 -8.25
C ALA A 202 2.61 -24.12 -7.41
N GLU A 203 3.32 -23.75 -6.35
CA GLU A 203 2.99 -22.64 -5.47
C GLU A 203 4.26 -22.00 -4.97
N GLN A 204 4.34 -20.67 -5.06
CA GLN A 204 5.50 -19.92 -4.57
C GLN A 204 5.13 -18.50 -4.19
N SER A 205 5.72 -18.01 -3.10
CA SER A 205 5.63 -16.61 -2.69
C SER A 205 6.63 -15.75 -3.44
N VAL A 206 6.26 -14.50 -3.68
CA VAL A 206 7.10 -13.49 -4.32
C VAL A 206 7.61 -12.53 -3.25
N PRO A 207 8.92 -12.56 -2.90
CA PRO A 207 9.49 -11.65 -1.93
C PRO A 207 9.20 -10.19 -2.30
N ASP A 208 8.87 -9.39 -1.30
CA ASP A 208 8.63 -7.94 -1.39
C ASP A 208 7.58 -7.52 -2.44
N TRP A 209 6.71 -8.46 -2.85
CA TRP A 209 5.74 -8.23 -3.94
C TRP A 209 6.41 -7.78 -5.25
N ASP A 210 7.68 -8.11 -5.46
CA ASP A 210 8.49 -7.62 -6.57
C ASP A 210 8.06 -8.23 -7.92
N ASN A 211 7.51 -7.40 -8.82
CA ASN A 211 6.99 -7.84 -10.11
C ASN A 211 8.06 -8.44 -11.04
N GLN A 212 9.33 -8.07 -10.90
CA GLN A 212 10.42 -8.66 -11.70
C GLN A 212 10.77 -10.06 -11.21
N GLN A 213 10.79 -10.24 -9.89
CA GLN A 213 10.93 -11.56 -9.29
C GLN A 213 9.71 -12.44 -9.63
N ALA A 214 8.50 -11.89 -9.59
CA ALA A 214 7.28 -12.59 -9.99
C ALA A 214 7.37 -13.16 -11.41
N ALA A 215 7.84 -12.35 -12.38
CA ALA A 215 8.04 -12.82 -13.76
C ALA A 215 9.02 -13.97 -13.83
N THR A 216 10.16 -13.88 -13.11
CA THR A 216 11.18 -14.92 -13.06
C THR A 216 10.67 -16.21 -12.42
N ILE A 217 9.98 -16.10 -11.29
CA ILE A 217 9.37 -17.23 -10.56
C ILE A 217 8.32 -17.91 -11.44
N PHE A 218 7.43 -17.12 -12.05
CA PHE A 218 6.38 -17.68 -12.90
C PHE A 218 6.94 -18.35 -14.16
N GLU A 219 7.98 -17.79 -14.80
CA GLU A 219 8.65 -18.41 -15.95
C GLU A 219 9.26 -19.76 -15.58
N GLN A 220 9.84 -19.87 -14.38
CA GLN A 220 10.35 -21.15 -13.86
C GLN A 220 9.23 -22.15 -13.63
N MET A 221 8.10 -21.74 -13.01
CA MET A 221 6.93 -22.59 -12.81
C MET A 221 6.39 -23.10 -14.15
N LEU A 222 6.17 -22.20 -15.11
CA LEU A 222 5.67 -22.54 -16.44
C LEU A 222 6.59 -23.55 -17.15
N THR A 223 7.91 -23.34 -17.08
CA THR A 223 8.90 -24.23 -17.67
C THR A 223 8.90 -25.61 -17.00
N GLN A 224 8.86 -25.67 -15.66
CA GLN A 224 8.82 -26.93 -14.90
C GLN A 224 7.56 -27.76 -15.22
N GLN A 225 6.44 -27.10 -15.52
CA GLN A 225 5.20 -27.75 -15.94
C GLN A 225 5.14 -28.04 -17.45
N GLY A 226 6.23 -27.77 -18.20
CA GLY A 226 6.27 -27.95 -19.65
C GLY A 226 5.21 -27.16 -20.40
N GLY A 227 4.84 -25.98 -19.90
CA GLY A 227 3.80 -25.11 -20.44
C GLY A 227 2.36 -25.59 -20.17
N LYS A 228 2.17 -26.63 -19.36
CA LYS A 228 0.85 -27.24 -19.10
C LYS A 228 0.24 -26.69 -17.80
N ILE A 229 -0.19 -25.45 -17.85
CA ILE A 229 -0.89 -24.75 -16.78
C ILE A 229 -2.23 -24.29 -17.33
N ASP A 230 -3.31 -24.52 -16.60
CA ASP A 230 -4.66 -24.13 -16.98
C ASP A 230 -5.13 -22.84 -16.32
N GLY A 231 -4.51 -22.42 -15.21
CA GLY A 231 -4.85 -21.19 -14.51
C GLY A 231 -3.77 -20.73 -13.56
N VAL A 232 -3.76 -19.42 -13.27
CA VAL A 232 -2.83 -18.76 -12.36
C VAL A 232 -3.62 -18.00 -11.31
N LEU A 233 -3.48 -18.41 -10.05
CA LEU A 233 -3.90 -17.59 -8.92
C LEU A 233 -2.76 -16.64 -8.58
N ALA A 234 -2.84 -15.43 -9.09
CA ALA A 234 -1.92 -14.35 -8.75
C ALA A 234 -2.52 -13.49 -7.64
N ALA A 235 -1.75 -13.23 -6.59
CA ALA A 235 -2.24 -12.59 -5.38
C ALA A 235 -2.59 -11.11 -5.55
N ASN A 236 -2.00 -10.41 -6.54
CA ASN A 236 -2.41 -9.05 -6.92
C ASN A 236 -2.23 -8.78 -8.43
N ASP A 237 -2.69 -7.63 -8.90
CA ASP A 237 -2.62 -7.23 -10.31
C ASP A 237 -1.17 -7.09 -10.82
N GLY A 238 -0.25 -6.65 -9.98
CA GLY A 238 1.17 -6.53 -10.34
C GLY A 238 1.79 -7.89 -10.65
N LEU A 239 1.58 -8.87 -9.78
CA LEU A 239 2.01 -10.26 -9.98
C LEU A 239 1.24 -10.89 -11.16
N GLY A 240 -0.06 -10.61 -11.29
CA GLY A 240 -0.88 -11.03 -12.41
C GLY A 240 -0.36 -10.52 -13.74
N ASN A 241 -0.01 -9.24 -13.81
CA ASN A 241 0.57 -8.63 -15.01
C ASN A 241 1.94 -9.23 -15.37
N ALA A 242 2.77 -9.54 -14.36
CA ALA A 242 4.03 -10.24 -14.56
C ALA A 242 3.81 -11.63 -15.19
N ALA A 243 2.85 -12.40 -14.66
CA ALA A 243 2.47 -13.71 -15.22
C ALA A 243 1.92 -13.59 -16.65
N ILE A 244 1.02 -12.63 -16.90
CA ILE A 244 0.45 -12.36 -18.22
C ILE A 244 1.54 -12.04 -19.25
N SER A 245 2.56 -11.28 -18.86
CA SER A 245 3.69 -10.95 -19.74
C SER A 245 4.48 -12.21 -20.18
N ILE A 246 4.67 -13.18 -19.28
CA ILE A 246 5.31 -14.46 -19.59
C ILE A 246 4.38 -15.35 -20.43
N LEU A 247 3.08 -15.39 -20.09
CA LEU A 247 2.08 -16.12 -20.89
C LEU A 247 2.02 -15.58 -22.32
N ALA A 248 2.08 -14.26 -22.52
CA ALA A 248 2.07 -13.63 -23.84
C ALA A 248 3.29 -14.07 -24.68
N LYS A 249 4.49 -14.11 -24.11
CA LYS A 249 5.70 -14.62 -24.79
C LYS A 249 5.57 -16.09 -25.25
N ASN A 250 4.71 -16.86 -24.59
CA ASN A 250 4.46 -18.27 -24.87
C ASN A 250 3.17 -18.50 -25.67
N GLY A 251 2.46 -17.44 -26.11
CA GLY A 251 1.20 -17.54 -26.84
C GLY A 251 0.02 -18.06 -26.02
N LEU A 252 0.07 -17.92 -24.70
CA LEU A 252 -0.91 -18.42 -23.73
C LEU A 252 -1.76 -17.32 -23.08
N ALA A 253 -1.44 -16.05 -23.27
CA ALA A 253 -2.23 -14.93 -22.73
C ALA A 253 -3.67 -14.97 -23.27
N GLY A 254 -4.65 -14.78 -22.40
CA GLY A 254 -6.07 -14.89 -22.71
C GLY A 254 -6.59 -16.33 -22.86
N THR A 255 -5.69 -17.34 -22.90
CA THR A 255 -6.07 -18.76 -22.86
C THR A 255 -5.98 -19.33 -21.45
N VAL A 256 -4.93 -18.94 -20.71
CA VAL A 256 -4.74 -19.27 -19.30
C VAL A 256 -5.27 -18.10 -18.47
N PRO A 257 -6.39 -18.27 -17.73
CA PRO A 257 -6.93 -17.23 -16.86
C PRO A 257 -5.97 -16.92 -15.70
N VAL A 258 -5.87 -15.62 -15.39
CA VAL A 258 -5.03 -15.09 -14.31
C VAL A 258 -5.92 -14.27 -13.38
N THR A 259 -5.77 -14.41 -12.07
CA THR A 259 -6.45 -13.56 -11.08
C THR A 259 -5.64 -12.31 -10.76
N GLY A 260 -6.24 -11.41 -9.98
CA GLY A 260 -5.57 -10.23 -9.45
C GLY A 260 -6.29 -9.68 -8.22
N GLN A 261 -5.79 -8.56 -7.72
CA GLN A 261 -6.32 -7.76 -6.62
C GLN A 261 -5.81 -6.33 -6.77
N ASP A 262 -6.52 -5.37 -6.21
CA ASP A 262 -6.31 -3.92 -6.13
C ASP A 262 -7.06 -3.13 -7.23
N ALA A 263 -7.59 -3.77 -8.25
CA ALA A 263 -8.31 -3.11 -9.35
C ALA A 263 -7.50 -1.94 -9.95
N THR A 264 -6.19 -2.13 -10.12
CA THR A 264 -5.32 -1.13 -10.73
C THR A 264 -5.76 -0.83 -12.16
N THR A 265 -5.44 0.35 -12.69
CA THR A 265 -5.74 0.68 -14.10
C THR A 265 -5.26 -0.42 -15.05
N GLN A 266 -4.02 -0.92 -14.86
CA GLN A 266 -3.47 -2.01 -15.68
C GLN A 266 -4.23 -3.34 -15.46
N GLY A 267 -4.59 -3.67 -14.20
CA GLY A 267 -5.39 -4.87 -13.89
C GLY A 267 -6.76 -4.82 -14.57
N LEU A 268 -7.46 -3.69 -14.48
CA LEU A 268 -8.74 -3.48 -15.14
C LEU A 268 -8.62 -3.52 -16.67
N GLN A 269 -7.55 -2.96 -17.24
CA GLN A 269 -7.25 -3.08 -18.68
C GLN A 269 -7.04 -4.54 -19.08
N ASN A 270 -6.29 -5.31 -18.30
CA ASN A 270 -6.11 -6.75 -18.53
C ASN A 270 -7.44 -7.51 -18.44
N VAL A 271 -8.34 -7.13 -17.53
CA VAL A 271 -9.70 -7.70 -17.41
C VAL A 271 -10.54 -7.33 -18.63
N LEU A 272 -10.47 -6.09 -19.11
CA LEU A 272 -11.14 -5.67 -20.35
C LEU A 272 -10.65 -6.44 -21.58
N ALA A 273 -9.32 -6.66 -21.66
CA ALA A 273 -8.66 -7.43 -22.72
C ALA A 273 -8.85 -8.95 -22.58
N LYS A 274 -9.42 -9.44 -21.48
CA LYS A 274 -9.58 -10.87 -21.16
C LYS A 274 -8.25 -11.62 -20.98
N THR A 275 -7.15 -10.93 -20.75
CA THR A 275 -5.86 -11.53 -20.37
C THR A 275 -5.79 -11.78 -18.88
N GLN A 276 -6.53 -11.02 -18.08
CA GLN A 276 -6.83 -11.27 -16.67
C GLN A 276 -8.31 -11.62 -16.55
N CYS A 277 -8.62 -12.59 -15.72
CA CYS A 277 -9.96 -13.12 -15.54
C CYS A 277 -10.83 -12.21 -14.67
N MET A 278 -10.25 -11.74 -13.59
CA MET A 278 -10.90 -10.90 -12.59
C MET A 278 -9.85 -10.16 -11.76
N THR A 279 -10.30 -9.16 -11.04
CA THR A 279 -9.54 -8.56 -9.94
C THR A 279 -10.45 -8.45 -8.71
N VAL A 280 -9.85 -8.23 -7.54
CA VAL A 280 -10.59 -7.87 -6.32
C VAL A 280 -10.40 -6.38 -6.08
N TYR A 281 -11.49 -5.64 -6.09
CA TYR A 281 -11.50 -4.22 -5.75
C TYR A 281 -11.59 -4.04 -4.24
N LYS A 282 -10.71 -3.20 -3.74
CA LYS A 282 -10.69 -2.73 -2.35
C LYS A 282 -10.95 -1.22 -2.38
N PRO A 283 -12.05 -0.71 -1.82
CA PRO A 283 -12.34 0.71 -1.77
C PRO A 283 -11.38 1.43 -0.80
N VAL A 284 -10.23 1.84 -1.30
CA VAL A 284 -9.12 2.45 -0.52
C VAL A 284 -9.56 3.77 0.13
N ASP A 285 -10.50 4.48 -0.48
CA ASP A 285 -11.10 5.69 0.09
C ASP A 285 -11.84 5.40 1.41
N GLU A 286 -12.56 4.28 1.50
CA GLU A 286 -13.19 3.84 2.74
C GLU A 286 -12.15 3.44 3.79
N GLU A 287 -11.04 2.82 3.39
CA GLU A 287 -9.96 2.44 4.30
C GLU A 287 -9.20 3.66 4.83
N ALA A 288 -8.83 4.59 3.95
CA ALA A 288 -8.20 5.86 4.34
C ALA A 288 -9.11 6.69 5.27
N LYS A 289 -10.41 6.70 4.96
CA LYS A 289 -11.41 7.34 5.82
C LYS A 289 -11.49 6.67 7.19
N ALA A 290 -11.50 5.35 7.26
CA ALA A 290 -11.55 4.61 8.52
C ALA A 290 -10.30 4.87 9.38
N LEU A 291 -9.11 4.89 8.78
CA LEU A 291 -7.88 5.26 9.45
C LEU A 291 -7.96 6.69 10.01
N SER A 292 -8.34 7.65 9.18
CA SER A 292 -8.41 9.06 9.61
C SER A 292 -9.44 9.28 10.70
N ASP A 293 -10.61 8.65 10.62
CA ASP A 293 -11.65 8.72 11.65
C ASP A 293 -11.15 8.21 13.02
N ILE A 294 -10.41 7.07 13.03
CA ILE A 294 -9.80 6.54 14.26
C ILE A 294 -8.74 7.51 14.80
N ALA A 295 -7.82 7.98 13.96
CA ALA A 295 -6.74 8.87 14.38
C ALA A 295 -7.28 10.20 14.93
N ILE A 296 -8.28 10.79 14.27
CA ILE A 296 -8.94 12.04 14.70
C ILE A 296 -9.66 11.85 16.04
N ALA A 297 -10.37 10.73 16.23
CA ALA A 297 -11.02 10.43 17.50
C ALA A 297 -10.00 10.33 18.64
N LEU A 298 -8.88 9.63 18.43
CA LEU A 298 -7.81 9.49 19.41
C LEU A 298 -7.20 10.85 19.78
N ILE A 299 -6.95 11.73 18.82
CA ILE A 299 -6.44 13.09 19.07
C ILE A 299 -7.41 13.89 19.93
N LYS A 300 -8.71 13.73 19.69
CA LYS A 300 -9.77 14.41 20.47
C LYS A 300 -9.99 13.79 21.85
N GLY A 301 -9.31 12.66 22.17
CA GLY A 301 -9.53 11.90 23.41
C GLY A 301 -10.87 11.16 23.42
N GLU A 302 -11.44 10.88 22.27
CA GLU A 302 -12.65 10.11 22.08
C GLU A 302 -12.33 8.63 21.83
N GLU A 303 -13.24 7.73 22.22
CA GLU A 303 -13.11 6.30 21.90
C GLU A 303 -13.49 6.06 20.43
N PRO A 304 -12.55 5.56 19.59
CA PRO A 304 -12.85 5.26 18.20
C PRO A 304 -13.91 4.17 18.05
N LYS A 305 -14.75 4.30 17.04
CA LYS A 305 -15.73 3.28 16.67
C LYS A 305 -15.04 2.22 15.81
N THR A 306 -15.22 0.96 16.17
CA THR A 306 -14.74 -0.20 15.43
C THR A 306 -15.91 -1.12 15.05
N THR A 307 -15.71 -1.97 14.05
CA THR A 307 -16.76 -2.91 13.58
C THR A 307 -16.56 -4.31 14.14
N GLY A 308 -15.37 -4.61 14.70
CA GLY A 308 -15.06 -5.91 15.25
C GLY A 308 -13.66 -5.97 15.83
N THR A 309 -13.08 -7.17 15.82
CA THR A 309 -11.71 -7.46 16.22
C THR A 309 -11.02 -8.33 15.17
N ALA A 310 -9.70 -8.27 15.12
CA ALA A 310 -8.84 -9.18 14.37
C ALA A 310 -7.90 -9.91 15.32
N GLU A 311 -7.68 -11.20 15.09
CA GLU A 311 -6.80 -12.01 15.90
C GLU A 311 -5.33 -11.79 15.52
N ASP A 312 -4.53 -11.37 16.48
CA ASP A 312 -3.07 -11.45 16.42
C ASP A 312 -2.64 -12.83 16.95
N THR A 313 -2.47 -13.77 16.03
CA THR A 313 -2.18 -15.18 16.36
C THR A 313 -0.81 -15.37 17.03
N THR A 314 0.14 -14.47 16.79
CA THR A 314 1.47 -14.50 17.42
C THR A 314 1.45 -13.86 18.81
N GLY A 315 0.74 -12.73 18.95
CA GLY A 315 0.58 -12.03 20.22
C GLY A 315 -0.47 -12.66 21.14
N GLY A 316 -1.31 -13.56 20.63
CA GLY A 316 -2.40 -14.19 21.39
C GLY A 316 -3.43 -13.18 21.89
N ARG A 317 -3.78 -12.20 21.08
CA ARG A 317 -4.68 -11.10 21.46
C ARG A 317 -5.63 -10.72 20.32
N GLU A 318 -6.76 -10.15 20.70
CA GLU A 318 -7.69 -9.49 19.78
C GLU A 318 -7.32 -8.00 19.66
N VAL A 319 -7.31 -7.49 18.44
CA VAL A 319 -7.08 -6.07 18.13
C VAL A 319 -8.40 -5.46 17.67
N LYS A 320 -8.84 -4.36 18.27
CA LYS A 320 -10.02 -3.61 17.82
C LYS A 320 -9.85 -3.19 16.37
N SER A 321 -10.79 -3.54 15.50
CA SER A 321 -10.58 -3.35 14.06
C SER A 321 -11.81 -2.86 13.31
N ILE A 322 -11.50 -2.25 12.15
CA ILE A 322 -12.43 -2.04 11.04
C ILE A 322 -11.93 -2.91 9.89
N LEU A 323 -12.71 -3.93 9.53
CA LEU A 323 -12.44 -4.77 8.38
C LEU A 323 -13.49 -4.49 7.31
N LEU A 324 -13.04 -3.98 6.17
CA LEU A 324 -13.88 -3.56 5.05
C LEU A 324 -14.12 -4.72 4.08
N GLU A 325 -15.23 -4.64 3.34
CA GLU A 325 -15.64 -5.67 2.41
C GLU A 325 -14.97 -5.51 1.05
N PRO A 326 -14.18 -6.50 0.57
CA PRO A 326 -13.67 -6.51 -0.78
C PRO A 326 -14.75 -6.89 -1.80
N GLN A 327 -14.56 -6.53 -3.07
CA GLN A 327 -15.51 -6.79 -4.14
C GLN A 327 -14.84 -7.51 -5.32
N LEU A 328 -15.41 -8.67 -5.71
CA LEU A 328 -14.96 -9.39 -6.89
C LEU A 328 -15.42 -8.67 -8.16
N ILE A 329 -14.47 -8.26 -9.00
CA ILE A 329 -14.68 -7.54 -10.25
C ILE A 329 -14.33 -8.44 -11.43
N THR A 330 -15.37 -8.86 -12.13
CA THR A 330 -15.29 -9.48 -13.47
C THR A 330 -15.46 -8.42 -14.54
N ARG A 331 -15.24 -8.77 -15.81
CA ARG A 331 -15.29 -7.81 -16.93
C ARG A 331 -16.58 -6.99 -16.98
N ASP A 332 -17.72 -7.60 -16.72
CA ASP A 332 -19.04 -6.95 -16.70
C ASP A 332 -19.22 -5.97 -15.55
N LYS A 333 -18.39 -6.07 -14.50
CA LYS A 333 -18.41 -5.20 -13.31
C LYS A 333 -17.35 -4.09 -13.33
N VAL A 334 -16.47 -4.04 -14.34
CA VAL A 334 -15.43 -3.00 -14.42
C VAL A 334 -16.02 -1.59 -14.32
N LYS A 335 -17.19 -1.39 -14.94
CA LYS A 335 -17.90 -0.10 -14.87
C LYS A 335 -18.15 0.37 -13.44
N SER A 336 -18.44 -0.53 -12.51
CA SER A 336 -18.74 -0.13 -11.11
C SER A 336 -17.54 0.50 -10.40
N VAL A 337 -16.30 0.11 -10.77
CA VAL A 337 -15.07 0.69 -10.23
C VAL A 337 -14.85 2.10 -10.76
N VAL A 338 -15.19 2.33 -12.05
CA VAL A 338 -15.15 3.66 -12.65
C VAL A 338 -16.26 4.56 -12.08
N ASP A 339 -17.47 4.03 -11.94
CA ASP A 339 -18.61 4.78 -11.38
C ASP A 339 -18.35 5.18 -9.90
N ALA A 340 -17.54 4.40 -9.17
CA ALA A 340 -17.07 4.73 -7.82
C ALA A 340 -16.00 5.83 -7.81
N GLY A 341 -15.48 6.25 -8.97
CA GLY A 341 -14.43 7.26 -9.08
C GLY A 341 -13.03 6.76 -8.71
N PHE A 342 -12.83 5.44 -8.60
CA PHE A 342 -11.53 4.87 -8.24
C PHE A 342 -10.53 4.91 -9.41
N VAL A 343 -11.00 4.73 -10.65
CA VAL A 343 -10.20 4.86 -11.87
C VAL A 343 -10.96 5.72 -12.85
N GLU A 344 -10.27 6.69 -13.43
CA GLU A 344 -10.86 7.57 -14.45
C GLU A 344 -11.09 6.83 -15.78
N ALA A 345 -12.27 6.98 -16.36
CA ALA A 345 -12.58 6.39 -17.66
C ALA A 345 -11.57 6.81 -18.76
N ALA A 346 -11.09 8.05 -18.71
CA ALA A 346 -10.12 8.57 -19.67
C ALA A 346 -8.74 7.88 -19.59
N GLU A 347 -8.36 7.35 -18.42
CA GLU A 347 -7.13 6.59 -18.24
C GLU A 347 -7.31 5.12 -18.58
N LEU A 348 -8.46 4.55 -18.19
CA LEU A 348 -8.78 3.16 -18.41
C LEU A 348 -9.02 2.85 -19.90
N CYS A 349 -9.78 3.70 -20.59
CA CYS A 349 -10.35 3.44 -21.92
C CYS A 349 -9.44 3.91 -23.07
N THR A 350 -8.13 3.85 -22.88
CA THR A 350 -7.13 4.27 -23.86
C THR A 350 -6.82 3.19 -24.90
N GLY A 351 -6.44 3.60 -26.13
CA GLY A 351 -5.92 2.70 -27.15
C GLY A 351 -6.84 1.51 -27.46
N GLU A 352 -6.34 0.30 -27.30
CA GLU A 352 -7.06 -0.95 -27.60
C GLU A 352 -8.23 -1.24 -26.67
N PHE A 353 -8.27 -0.62 -25.47
CA PHE A 353 -9.33 -0.84 -24.47
C PHE A 353 -10.60 -0.02 -24.75
N ALA A 354 -10.54 1.01 -25.60
CA ALA A 354 -11.67 1.90 -25.92
C ALA A 354 -12.91 1.15 -26.44
N ALA A 355 -12.70 0.13 -27.27
CA ALA A 355 -13.80 -0.68 -27.80
C ALA A 355 -14.51 -1.48 -26.69
N ALA A 356 -13.76 -2.07 -25.76
CA ALA A 356 -14.30 -2.80 -24.62
C ALA A 356 -15.04 -1.88 -23.64
N CYS A 357 -14.51 -0.68 -23.41
CA CYS A 357 -15.20 0.35 -22.61
C CYS A 357 -16.55 0.75 -23.22
N THR A 358 -16.56 1.00 -24.56
CA THR A 358 -17.82 1.35 -25.26
C THR A 358 -18.84 0.22 -25.14
N GLU A 359 -18.42 -1.04 -25.29
CA GLU A 359 -19.28 -2.22 -25.13
C GLU A 359 -19.93 -2.27 -23.74
N LEU A 360 -19.20 -1.88 -22.71
CA LEU A 360 -19.64 -1.92 -21.32
C LEU A 360 -20.27 -0.60 -20.82
N GLY A 361 -20.39 0.40 -21.69
CA GLY A 361 -20.97 1.71 -21.34
C GLY A 361 -20.12 2.50 -20.34
N ILE A 362 -18.80 2.34 -20.41
CA ILE A 362 -17.82 3.12 -19.64
C ILE A 362 -17.45 4.36 -20.48
N SER A 363 -17.64 5.56 -19.95
CA SER A 363 -17.44 6.83 -20.64
C SER A 363 -16.98 7.93 -19.71
#